data_56cc5b397812524af26996684fe87168
#
_entry.id   56cc5b397812524af26996684fe87168
#
_cell.length_a   1.000
_cell.length_b   1.000
_cell.length_c   1.000
_cell.angle_alpha   90.00
_cell.angle_beta   90.00
_cell.angle_gamma   90.00
#
_symmetry.space_group_name_H-M   'P 1'
#
loop_
_entity.id
_entity.type
_entity.pdbx_description
1 polymer ?
#
loop_
_entity_poly.entity_id
_entity_poly.type
_entity_poly.pdbx_seq_one_letter_code
_entity_poly.pdbx_strand_id
1 'polypeptide(L)'
;MKEISFLKQNAEKWEAFEKMLDERQLNNPKKLAELFIELTDDLSYARTYYPQAKSTEYLNGLTARVHQEIYKSKKESRSRLKYFWKEELPDVMRQHQLQLFISFAVFAIACLIGAVSAAYDENFVRVILGDSYVNQTIENINNNDPMAVYKKMHQADMFIGITVNNIRVSFIAFVFGVFFSLGTGYFLFFNGIMLGSFQYFFYTKGLLMQSALVIWIHGTLEISAIIIAGAAGFAMGNSILFPGTYPRGASFIMGAKKGIKIIVGLIPVFICAGFLESFVTRYTQMPIWLSLGIIITSFLFISWYFVVYPFARHSLSKNIRGMALVLVLTLSLILLLLKITSH
;
A
#
# COMPACT_ATOMS: atom_id res chain seq x y z
N MET A 1 -36.70 -0.56 -46.96
CA MET A 1 -37.66 0.52 -46.57
C MET A 1 -37.13 1.81 -47.14
N LYS A 2 -37.97 2.76 -47.60
CA LYS A 2 -37.48 4.08 -48.04
C LYS A 2 -37.03 4.87 -46.82
N GLU A 3 -35.95 5.67 -46.91
CA GLU A 3 -35.42 6.49 -45.82
C GLU A 3 -36.49 7.27 -45.07
N ILE A 4 -37.42 7.88 -45.82
CA ILE A 4 -38.57 8.65 -45.27
C ILE A 4 -39.42 7.82 -44.30
N SER A 5 -39.63 6.54 -44.61
CA SER A 5 -40.39 5.64 -43.72
C SER A 5 -39.64 5.30 -42.45
N PHE A 6 -38.31 5.11 -42.53
CA PHE A 6 -37.44 4.88 -41.40
C PHE A 6 -37.40 6.10 -40.46
N LEU A 7 -37.26 7.29 -41.03
CA LEU A 7 -37.33 8.54 -40.27
C LEU A 7 -38.67 8.71 -39.53
N LYS A 8 -39.80 8.54 -40.26
CA LYS A 8 -41.13 8.67 -39.66
C LYS A 8 -41.41 7.72 -38.51
N GLN A 9 -40.83 6.52 -38.57
CA GLN A 9 -40.99 5.51 -37.51
C GLN A 9 -40.17 5.78 -36.27
N ASN A 10 -39.01 6.44 -36.39
CA ASN A 10 -38.05 6.53 -35.32
C ASN A 10 -37.77 7.96 -34.83
N ALA A 11 -38.20 9.01 -35.54
CA ALA A 11 -37.87 10.40 -35.21
C ALA A 11 -38.32 10.79 -33.79
N GLU A 12 -39.55 10.47 -33.41
CA GLU A 12 -40.09 10.79 -32.07
C GLU A 12 -39.27 10.09 -30.96
N LYS A 13 -38.83 8.84 -31.21
CA LYS A 13 -37.95 8.07 -30.30
C LYS A 13 -36.60 8.76 -30.12
N TRP A 14 -35.98 9.19 -31.22
CA TRP A 14 -34.66 9.83 -31.17
C TRP A 14 -34.73 11.23 -30.52
N GLU A 15 -35.76 12.02 -30.78
CA GLU A 15 -36.01 13.30 -30.11
C GLU A 15 -36.20 13.11 -28.60
N ALA A 16 -36.95 12.08 -28.19
CA ALA A 16 -37.13 11.76 -26.79
C ALA A 16 -35.79 11.39 -26.12
N PHE A 17 -34.95 10.64 -26.84
CA PHE A 17 -33.60 10.27 -26.35
C PHE A 17 -32.67 11.49 -26.23
N GLU A 18 -32.68 12.38 -27.23
CA GLU A 18 -31.93 13.62 -27.22
C GLU A 18 -32.36 14.53 -26.05
N LYS A 19 -33.63 14.68 -25.84
CA LYS A 19 -34.20 15.44 -24.72
C LYS A 19 -33.77 14.85 -23.36
N MET A 20 -33.81 13.52 -23.20
CA MET A 20 -33.35 12.85 -21.98
C MET A 20 -31.84 13.06 -21.71
N LEU A 21 -31.03 13.15 -22.77
CA LEU A 21 -29.59 13.45 -22.65
C LEU A 21 -29.38 14.92 -22.22
N ASP A 22 -30.08 15.85 -22.83
CA ASP A 22 -29.95 17.30 -22.58
C ASP A 22 -30.42 17.68 -21.16
N GLU A 23 -31.51 17.10 -20.69
CA GLU A 23 -32.09 17.35 -19.36
C GLU A 23 -31.34 16.60 -18.24
N ARG A 24 -30.27 15.85 -18.56
CA ARG A 24 -29.49 15.01 -17.60
C ARG A 24 -30.36 14.08 -16.75
N GLN A 25 -31.49 13.65 -17.25
CA GLN A 25 -32.44 12.76 -16.56
C GLN A 25 -31.96 11.29 -16.51
N LEU A 26 -30.83 10.98 -17.16
CA LEU A 26 -30.28 9.62 -17.28
C LEU A 26 -29.38 9.23 -16.07
N ASN A 27 -29.93 9.32 -14.87
CA ASN A 27 -29.25 8.86 -13.67
C ASN A 27 -29.27 7.33 -13.48
N ASN A 28 -29.99 6.60 -14.35
CA ASN A 28 -30.11 5.15 -14.28
C ASN A 28 -29.19 4.48 -15.32
N PRO A 29 -28.10 3.79 -14.88
CA PRO A 29 -27.15 3.13 -15.79
C PRO A 29 -27.81 2.09 -16.69
N LYS A 30 -28.86 1.40 -16.21
CA LYS A 30 -29.59 0.39 -16.98
C LYS A 30 -30.32 1.02 -18.15
N LYS A 31 -31.04 2.12 -17.91
CA LYS A 31 -31.75 2.85 -18.95
C LYS A 31 -30.82 3.45 -20.00
N LEU A 32 -29.64 3.92 -19.55
CA LEU A 32 -28.62 4.45 -20.46
C LEU A 32 -28.01 3.36 -21.36
N ALA A 33 -27.81 2.14 -20.82
CA ALA A 33 -27.36 1.00 -21.60
C ALA A 33 -28.41 0.53 -22.62
N GLU A 34 -29.69 0.49 -22.25
CA GLU A 34 -30.80 0.15 -23.14
C GLU A 34 -30.87 1.14 -24.31
N LEU A 35 -30.80 2.45 -24.03
CA LEU A 35 -30.76 3.51 -25.04
C LEU A 35 -29.56 3.37 -26.00
N PHE A 36 -28.39 3.02 -25.47
CA PHE A 36 -27.20 2.81 -26.29
C PHE A 36 -27.38 1.66 -27.28
N ILE A 37 -27.96 0.54 -26.83
CA ILE A 37 -28.22 -0.62 -27.66
C ILE A 37 -29.19 -0.23 -28.79
N GLU A 38 -30.33 0.40 -28.47
CA GLU A 38 -31.33 0.80 -29.46
C GLU A 38 -30.77 1.77 -30.51
N LEU A 39 -30.00 2.79 -30.06
CA LEU A 39 -29.36 3.75 -30.97
C LEU A 39 -28.30 3.11 -31.86
N THR A 40 -27.57 2.11 -31.31
CA THR A 40 -26.56 1.40 -32.08
C THR A 40 -27.18 0.51 -33.15
N ASP A 41 -28.33 -0.11 -32.87
CA ASP A 41 -29.09 -0.92 -33.82
C ASP A 41 -29.63 -0.03 -34.94
N ASP A 42 -30.28 1.12 -34.61
CA ASP A 42 -30.76 2.07 -35.56
C ASP A 42 -29.64 2.67 -36.44
N LEU A 43 -28.49 2.97 -35.83
CA LEU A 43 -27.29 3.44 -36.54
C LEU A 43 -26.73 2.39 -37.49
N SER A 44 -26.71 1.12 -37.08
CA SER A 44 -26.25 0.01 -37.91
C SER A 44 -27.14 -0.19 -39.14
N TYR A 45 -28.45 -0.11 -38.93
CA TYR A 45 -29.41 -0.15 -40.01
C TYR A 45 -29.24 1.05 -40.99
N ALA A 46 -29.11 2.27 -40.44
CA ALA A 46 -28.92 3.48 -41.26
C ALA A 46 -27.62 3.42 -42.05
N ARG A 47 -26.53 2.96 -41.48
CA ARG A 47 -25.23 2.77 -42.17
C ARG A 47 -25.31 1.76 -43.30
N THR A 48 -26.09 0.72 -43.13
CA THR A 48 -26.23 -0.33 -44.15
C THR A 48 -27.09 0.15 -45.34
N TYR A 49 -28.19 0.84 -45.09
CA TYR A 49 -29.16 1.19 -46.13
C TYR A 49 -29.10 2.64 -46.59
N TYR A 50 -28.53 3.54 -45.77
CA TYR A 50 -28.49 5.00 -46.05
C TYR A 50 -27.13 5.61 -45.66
N PRO A 51 -26.00 5.07 -46.16
CA PRO A 51 -24.69 5.41 -45.63
C PRO A 51 -24.30 6.90 -45.77
N GLN A 52 -24.87 7.58 -46.74
CA GLN A 52 -24.62 9.01 -47.06
C GLN A 52 -25.74 9.95 -46.60
N ALA A 53 -26.71 9.43 -45.86
CA ALA A 53 -27.87 10.24 -45.44
C ALA A 53 -27.57 11.08 -44.20
N LYS A 54 -28.24 12.23 -44.07
CA LYS A 54 -28.16 13.09 -42.88
C LYS A 54 -28.65 12.36 -41.61
N SER A 55 -29.60 11.42 -41.78
CA SER A 55 -30.07 10.56 -40.70
C SER A 55 -28.95 9.69 -40.07
N THR A 56 -28.04 9.19 -40.90
CA THR A 56 -26.88 8.41 -40.43
C THR A 56 -25.88 9.28 -39.66
N GLU A 57 -25.64 10.49 -40.12
CA GLU A 57 -24.78 11.46 -39.45
C GLU A 57 -25.39 11.87 -38.09
N TYR A 58 -26.69 12.17 -38.04
CA TYR A 58 -27.41 12.48 -36.81
C TYR A 58 -27.34 11.34 -35.78
N LEU A 59 -27.67 10.11 -36.20
CA LEU A 59 -27.62 8.94 -35.32
C LEU A 59 -26.20 8.66 -34.81
N ASN A 60 -25.20 8.85 -35.66
CA ASN A 60 -23.81 8.71 -35.24
C ASN A 60 -23.43 9.73 -34.15
N GLY A 61 -23.84 10.97 -34.31
CA GLY A 61 -23.67 12.03 -33.32
C GLY A 61 -24.39 11.71 -32.00
N LEU A 62 -25.65 11.29 -32.07
CA LEU A 62 -26.45 10.96 -30.91
C LEU A 62 -25.90 9.74 -30.16
N THR A 63 -25.51 8.68 -30.88
CA THR A 63 -24.86 7.48 -30.31
C THR A 63 -23.52 7.81 -29.65
N ALA A 64 -22.73 8.69 -30.26
CA ALA A 64 -21.44 9.14 -29.67
C ALA A 64 -21.66 9.92 -28.35
N ARG A 65 -22.71 10.77 -28.28
CA ARG A 65 -23.09 11.50 -27.05
C ARG A 65 -23.48 10.53 -25.93
N VAL A 66 -24.32 9.52 -26.25
CA VAL A 66 -24.69 8.48 -25.25
C VAL A 66 -23.46 7.71 -24.78
N HIS A 67 -22.58 7.32 -25.71
CA HIS A 67 -21.32 6.66 -25.38
C HIS A 67 -20.47 7.53 -24.44
N GLN A 68 -20.33 8.83 -24.73
CA GLN A 68 -19.61 9.74 -23.84
C GLN A 68 -20.22 9.83 -22.45
N GLU A 69 -21.54 9.84 -22.31
CA GLU A 69 -22.20 9.86 -20.98
C GLU A 69 -22.01 8.53 -20.24
N ILE A 70 -22.02 7.37 -20.91
CA ILE A 70 -21.70 6.07 -20.29
C ILE A 70 -20.27 6.06 -19.73
N TYR A 71 -19.32 6.58 -20.51
CA TYR A 71 -17.89 6.58 -20.12
C TYR A 71 -17.45 7.84 -19.40
N LYS A 72 -18.35 8.82 -19.22
CA LYS A 72 -18.07 10.01 -18.44
C LYS A 72 -17.79 9.58 -17.00
N SER A 73 -16.52 9.63 -16.61
CA SER A 73 -16.16 9.35 -15.24
C SER A 73 -16.95 10.29 -14.33
N LYS A 74 -17.87 9.73 -13.56
CA LYS A 74 -18.54 10.46 -12.47
C LYS A 74 -17.47 11.19 -11.70
N LYS A 75 -17.59 12.51 -11.52
CA LYS A 75 -16.72 13.27 -10.60
C LYS A 75 -16.60 12.46 -9.33
N GLU A 76 -15.38 11.98 -9.03
CA GLU A 76 -15.15 11.15 -7.88
C GLU A 76 -15.61 11.92 -6.63
N SER A 77 -16.64 11.41 -5.99
CA SER A 77 -17.21 12.05 -4.81
C SER A 77 -16.18 11.95 -3.66
N ARG A 78 -16.29 12.84 -2.65
CA ARG A 78 -15.50 12.73 -1.39
C ARG A 78 -15.62 11.35 -0.74
N SER A 79 -16.60 10.53 -1.13
CA SER A 79 -16.74 9.12 -0.72
C SER A 79 -15.66 8.21 -1.30
N ARG A 80 -14.94 8.60 -2.37
CA ARG A 80 -13.90 7.79 -3.01
C ARG A 80 -12.73 7.48 -2.07
N LEU A 81 -12.25 8.48 -1.31
CA LEU A 81 -11.20 8.25 -0.31
C LEU A 81 -11.64 7.28 0.77
N LYS A 82 -12.86 7.46 1.32
CA LYS A 82 -13.42 6.53 2.31
C LYS A 82 -13.57 5.12 1.75
N TYR A 83 -14.03 5.00 0.49
CA TYR A 83 -14.16 3.72 -0.19
C TYR A 83 -12.81 3.04 -0.38
N PHE A 84 -11.77 3.79 -0.77
CA PHE A 84 -10.42 3.26 -0.92
C PHE A 84 -9.90 2.60 0.37
N TRP A 85 -9.91 3.34 1.50
CA TRP A 85 -9.41 2.81 2.78
C TRP A 85 -10.30 1.74 3.40
N LYS A 86 -11.62 1.82 3.18
CA LYS A 86 -12.57 0.90 3.81
C LYS A 86 -12.77 -0.38 3.00
N GLU A 87 -12.66 -0.29 1.67
CA GLU A 87 -13.06 -1.34 0.75
C GLU A 87 -11.88 -1.85 -0.09
N GLU A 88 -11.30 -0.97 -0.93
CA GLU A 88 -10.34 -1.39 -1.95
C GLU A 88 -9.02 -1.87 -1.39
N LEU A 89 -8.43 -1.13 -0.46
CA LEU A 89 -7.14 -1.51 0.12
C LEU A 89 -7.21 -2.81 0.92
N PRO A 90 -8.21 -3.01 1.81
CA PRO A 90 -8.39 -4.29 2.49
C PRO A 90 -8.60 -5.47 1.54
N ASP A 91 -9.36 -5.29 0.43
CA ASP A 91 -9.56 -6.34 -0.55
C ASP A 91 -8.26 -6.72 -1.28
N VAL A 92 -7.44 -5.73 -1.61
CA VAL A 92 -6.11 -5.97 -2.19
C VAL A 92 -5.20 -6.68 -1.18
N MET A 93 -5.19 -6.25 0.08
CA MET A 93 -4.40 -6.89 1.13
C MET A 93 -4.83 -8.34 1.36
N ARG A 94 -6.13 -8.64 1.37
CA ARG A 94 -6.64 -10.00 1.48
C ARG A 94 -6.11 -10.94 0.38
N GLN A 95 -6.02 -10.43 -0.86
CA GLN A 95 -5.52 -11.20 -1.99
C GLN A 95 -4.01 -11.47 -1.91
N HIS A 96 -3.27 -10.66 -1.15
CA HIS A 96 -1.81 -10.68 -1.10
C HIS A 96 -1.22 -11.02 0.28
N GLN A 97 -1.98 -11.75 1.13
CA GLN A 97 -1.50 -12.15 2.46
C GLN A 97 -0.30 -13.10 2.41
N LEU A 98 -0.24 -13.99 1.41
CA LEU A 98 0.93 -14.85 1.21
C LEU A 98 2.18 -14.02 0.90
N GLN A 99 2.07 -13.02 0.03
CA GLN A 99 3.18 -12.11 -0.28
C GLN A 99 3.59 -11.30 0.95
N LEU A 100 2.64 -10.90 1.79
CA LEU A 100 2.93 -10.24 3.06
C LEU A 100 3.69 -11.17 4.02
N PHE A 101 3.27 -12.41 4.12
CA PHE A 101 3.97 -13.40 4.94
C PHE A 101 5.39 -13.67 4.43
N ILE A 102 5.57 -13.83 3.11
CA ILE A 102 6.90 -14.03 2.50
C ILE A 102 7.79 -12.80 2.76
N SER A 103 7.26 -11.59 2.59
CA SER A 103 7.96 -10.33 2.85
C SER A 103 8.43 -10.26 4.31
N PHE A 104 7.56 -10.58 5.26
CA PHE A 104 7.89 -10.64 6.67
C PHE A 104 8.95 -11.71 6.97
N ALA A 105 8.82 -12.90 6.40
CA ALA A 105 9.77 -14.00 6.62
C ALA A 105 11.17 -13.65 6.09
N VAL A 106 11.26 -13.09 4.87
CA VAL A 106 12.54 -12.65 4.30
C VAL A 106 13.19 -11.58 5.18
N PHE A 107 12.43 -10.60 5.62
CA PHE A 107 12.92 -9.53 6.48
C PHE A 107 13.36 -10.05 7.85
N ALA A 108 12.57 -10.90 8.49
CA ALA A 108 12.89 -11.47 9.81
C ALA A 108 14.12 -12.37 9.79
N ILE A 109 14.23 -13.25 8.77
CA ILE A 109 15.42 -14.10 8.58
C ILE A 109 16.65 -13.22 8.34
N ALA A 110 16.54 -12.20 7.51
CA ALA A 110 17.64 -11.26 7.25
C ALA A 110 18.07 -10.50 8.53
N CYS A 111 17.10 -10.09 9.36
CA CYS A 111 17.37 -9.46 10.65
C CYS A 111 18.13 -10.38 11.59
N LEU A 112 17.76 -11.66 11.66
CA LEU A 112 18.48 -12.66 12.43
C LEU A 112 19.91 -12.86 11.89
N ILE A 113 20.06 -12.96 10.57
CA ILE A 113 21.40 -13.07 9.94
C ILE A 113 22.26 -11.85 10.30
N GLY A 114 21.70 -10.64 10.20
CA GLY A 114 22.41 -9.41 10.55
C GLY A 114 22.88 -9.38 12.01
N ALA A 115 22.00 -9.76 12.94
CA ALA A 115 22.35 -9.83 14.37
C ALA A 115 23.42 -10.89 14.65
N VAL A 116 23.29 -12.09 14.07
CA VAL A 116 24.27 -13.19 14.23
C VAL A 116 25.62 -12.80 13.62
N SER A 117 25.62 -12.24 12.39
CA SER A 117 26.87 -11.81 11.74
C SER A 117 27.60 -10.74 12.56
N ALA A 118 26.84 -9.78 13.10
CA ALA A 118 27.40 -8.76 13.99
C ALA A 118 27.94 -9.34 15.32
N ALA A 119 27.42 -10.49 15.77
CA ALA A 119 27.93 -11.18 16.96
C ALA A 119 29.28 -11.88 16.74
N TYR A 120 29.53 -12.34 15.52
CA TYR A 120 30.77 -13.05 15.19
C TYR A 120 31.87 -12.12 14.66
N ASP A 121 31.51 -10.96 14.09
CA ASP A 121 32.51 -10.01 13.55
C ASP A 121 32.10 -8.56 13.92
N GLU A 122 32.89 -7.97 14.80
CA GLU A 122 32.70 -6.58 15.25
C GLU A 122 32.77 -5.55 14.08
N ASN A 123 33.55 -5.86 13.02
CA ASN A 123 33.65 -5.00 11.84
C ASN A 123 32.38 -5.03 10.97
N PHE A 124 31.61 -6.12 11.08
CA PHE A 124 30.40 -6.27 10.29
C PHE A 124 29.41 -5.12 10.50
N VAL A 125 29.25 -4.65 11.74
CA VAL A 125 28.43 -3.50 12.08
C VAL A 125 28.88 -2.25 11.32
N ARG A 126 30.19 -2.03 11.20
CA ARG A 126 30.76 -0.88 10.48
C ARG A 126 30.57 -0.97 8.97
N VAL A 127 30.68 -2.18 8.42
CA VAL A 127 30.40 -2.45 7.01
C VAL A 127 28.95 -2.16 6.65
N ILE A 128 28.02 -2.53 7.54
CA ILE A 128 26.58 -2.38 7.28
C ILE A 128 26.05 -0.98 7.58
N LEU A 129 26.42 -0.40 8.73
CA LEU A 129 25.91 0.90 9.17
C LEU A 129 26.79 2.07 8.71
N GLY A 130 28.02 1.80 8.33
CA GLY A 130 29.03 2.78 7.96
C GLY A 130 29.81 3.32 9.16
N ASP A 131 31.11 3.57 8.96
CA ASP A 131 32.01 4.07 10.01
C ASP A 131 31.57 5.39 10.60
N SER A 132 31.06 6.29 9.78
CA SER A 132 30.58 7.62 10.23
C SER A 132 29.45 7.47 11.25
N TYR A 133 28.46 6.63 10.97
CA TYR A 133 27.32 6.40 11.86
C TYR A 133 27.78 5.74 13.18
N VAL A 134 28.60 4.70 13.09
CA VAL A 134 29.09 3.97 14.27
C VAL A 134 29.94 4.87 15.15
N ASN A 135 30.88 5.65 14.59
CA ASN A 135 31.73 6.56 15.34
C ASN A 135 30.91 7.67 16.03
N GLN A 136 29.94 8.25 15.31
CA GLN A 136 29.04 9.27 15.88
C GLN A 136 28.19 8.70 17.02
N THR A 137 27.71 7.45 16.88
CA THR A 137 26.93 6.79 17.94
C THR A 137 27.78 6.51 19.16
N ILE A 138 29.03 6.03 18.98
CA ILE A 138 29.97 5.83 20.07
C ILE A 138 30.28 7.15 20.80
N GLU A 139 30.50 8.23 20.07
CA GLU A 139 30.71 9.57 20.64
C GLU A 139 29.50 10.03 21.46
N ASN A 140 28.28 9.86 20.93
CA ASN A 140 27.05 10.18 21.64
C ASN A 140 26.90 9.35 22.94
N ILE A 141 27.27 8.05 22.90
CA ILE A 141 27.26 7.17 24.07
C ILE A 141 28.24 7.67 25.13
N ASN A 142 29.46 8.03 24.73
CA ASN A 142 30.50 8.54 25.64
C ASN A 142 30.06 9.88 26.28
N ASN A 143 29.26 10.66 25.58
CA ASN A 143 28.68 11.92 26.09
C ASN A 143 27.37 11.70 26.89
N ASN A 144 27.02 10.47 27.27
CA ASN A 144 25.81 10.08 27.99
C ASN A 144 24.50 10.47 27.29
N ASP A 145 24.51 10.68 25.98
CA ASP A 145 23.31 10.92 25.18
C ASP A 145 23.29 10.05 23.90
N PRO A 146 23.10 8.70 24.04
CA PRO A 146 23.16 7.78 22.91
C PRO A 146 22.14 8.08 21.81
N MET A 147 21.05 8.79 22.16
CA MET A 147 19.95 9.15 21.23
C MET A 147 20.06 10.60 20.73
N ALA A 148 21.22 11.24 20.83
CA ALA A 148 21.45 12.61 20.39
C ALA A 148 21.13 12.85 18.89
N VAL A 149 21.21 11.79 18.08
CA VAL A 149 20.87 11.86 16.64
C VAL A 149 19.48 12.42 16.38
N TYR A 150 18.50 12.13 17.24
CA TYR A 150 17.12 12.64 17.12
C TYR A 150 16.93 14.11 17.52
N LYS A 151 17.97 14.74 18.07
CA LYS A 151 17.90 16.11 18.60
C LYS A 151 18.62 17.13 17.71
N LYS A 152 19.40 16.68 16.70
CA LYS A 152 20.32 17.55 15.92
C LYS A 152 19.63 18.44 14.90
N MET A 153 18.50 18.02 14.33
CA MET A 153 17.81 18.78 13.27
C MET A 153 16.57 19.51 13.80
N HIS A 154 16.16 20.55 13.08
CA HIS A 154 14.88 21.18 13.36
C HIS A 154 13.72 20.21 13.10
N GLN A 155 12.69 20.21 13.95
CA GLN A 155 11.63 19.21 13.95
C GLN A 155 10.88 19.12 12.61
N ALA A 156 10.55 20.26 12.01
CA ALA A 156 9.81 20.30 10.75
C ALA A 156 10.63 19.76 9.58
N ASP A 157 11.92 20.11 9.51
CA ASP A 157 12.82 19.62 8.45
C ASP A 157 13.04 18.11 8.57
N MET A 158 13.22 17.65 9.80
CA MET A 158 13.34 16.22 10.11
C MET A 158 12.06 15.47 9.70
N PHE A 159 10.88 15.97 10.05
CA PHE A 159 9.60 15.37 9.71
C PHE A 159 9.41 15.22 8.20
N ILE A 160 9.64 16.30 7.45
CA ILE A 160 9.50 16.27 5.99
C ILE A 160 10.55 15.32 5.37
N GLY A 161 11.81 15.45 5.78
CA GLY A 161 12.93 14.66 5.27
C GLY A 161 12.69 13.15 5.48
N ILE A 162 12.34 12.74 6.70
CA ILE A 162 12.09 11.34 7.05
C ILE A 162 10.86 10.80 6.32
N THR A 163 9.75 11.54 6.35
CA THR A 163 8.50 11.11 5.70
C THR A 163 8.72 10.89 4.20
N VAL A 164 9.36 11.84 3.51
CA VAL A 164 9.66 11.71 2.07
C VAL A 164 10.63 10.57 1.81
N ASN A 165 11.69 10.43 2.64
CA ASN A 165 12.64 9.33 2.50
C ASN A 165 11.95 7.97 2.63
N ASN A 166 11.11 7.77 3.63
CA ASN A 166 10.44 6.51 3.89
C ASN A 166 9.42 6.14 2.81
N ILE A 167 8.67 7.13 2.30
CA ILE A 167 7.81 6.94 1.13
C ILE A 167 8.66 6.53 -0.10
N ARG A 168 9.80 7.19 -0.33
CA ARG A 168 10.72 6.87 -1.43
C ARG A 168 11.28 5.45 -1.29
N VAL A 169 11.76 5.08 -0.11
CA VAL A 169 12.33 3.75 0.20
C VAL A 169 11.28 2.66 -0.05
N SER A 170 10.04 2.85 0.41
CA SER A 170 8.97 1.89 0.19
C SER A 170 8.56 1.78 -1.28
N PHE A 171 8.56 2.90 -2.00
CA PHE A 171 8.31 2.91 -3.44
C PHE A 171 9.39 2.16 -4.21
N ILE A 172 10.66 2.32 -3.83
CA ILE A 172 11.79 1.57 -4.41
C ILE A 172 11.60 0.07 -4.13
N ALA A 173 11.29 -0.34 -2.90
CA ALA A 173 11.02 -1.73 -2.55
C ALA A 173 9.94 -2.35 -3.45
N PHE A 174 8.87 -1.60 -3.72
CA PHE A 174 7.81 -2.00 -4.64
C PHE A 174 8.30 -2.12 -6.09
N VAL A 175 8.95 -1.06 -6.62
CA VAL A 175 9.39 -1.02 -8.03
C VAL A 175 10.40 -2.12 -8.33
N PHE A 176 11.26 -2.46 -7.40
CA PHE A 176 12.19 -3.57 -7.54
C PHE A 176 11.52 -4.94 -7.73
N GLY A 177 10.22 -5.06 -7.47
CA GLY A 177 9.42 -6.23 -7.82
C GLY A 177 9.38 -6.53 -9.32
N VAL A 178 9.63 -5.53 -10.19
CA VAL A 178 9.74 -5.73 -11.65
C VAL A 178 10.84 -6.72 -12.02
N PHE A 179 11.89 -6.84 -11.22
CA PHE A 179 12.94 -7.84 -11.38
C PHE A 179 12.51 -9.20 -10.82
N PHE A 180 11.34 -9.68 -11.25
CA PHE A 180 10.81 -11.01 -10.92
C PHE A 180 10.76 -11.30 -9.41
N SER A 181 10.39 -10.32 -8.60
CA SER A 181 10.38 -10.37 -7.13
C SER A 181 11.77 -10.41 -6.46
N LEU A 182 12.82 -10.77 -7.17
CA LEU A 182 14.17 -10.90 -6.61
C LEU A 182 14.70 -9.56 -6.11
N GLY A 183 14.44 -8.48 -6.85
CA GLY A 183 14.86 -7.13 -6.45
C GLY A 183 14.20 -6.70 -5.13
N THR A 184 12.92 -6.92 -4.96
CA THR A 184 12.23 -6.67 -3.69
C THR A 184 12.80 -7.53 -2.56
N GLY A 185 13.04 -8.83 -2.83
CA GLY A 185 13.67 -9.73 -1.88
C GLY A 185 15.03 -9.23 -1.42
N TYR A 186 15.90 -8.82 -2.36
CA TYR A 186 17.20 -8.22 -2.06
C TYR A 186 17.08 -6.96 -1.19
N PHE A 187 16.14 -6.07 -1.54
CA PHE A 187 15.92 -4.84 -0.79
C PHE A 187 15.48 -5.11 0.66
N LEU A 188 14.52 -6.02 0.84
CA LEU A 188 14.07 -6.44 2.18
C LEU A 188 15.18 -7.11 2.97
N PHE A 189 15.96 -7.96 2.31
CA PHE A 189 17.08 -8.67 2.92
C PHE A 189 18.13 -7.68 3.45
N PHE A 190 18.51 -6.70 2.66
CA PHE A 190 19.49 -5.69 3.07
C PHE A 190 18.99 -4.83 4.24
N ASN A 191 17.73 -4.40 4.20
CA ASN A 191 17.13 -3.64 5.30
C ASN A 191 16.97 -4.50 6.58
N GLY A 192 16.68 -5.79 6.44
CA GLY A 192 16.63 -6.71 7.57
C GLY A 192 18.01 -6.87 8.23
N ILE A 193 19.07 -7.13 7.43
CA ILE A 193 20.45 -7.20 7.94
C ILE A 193 20.82 -5.92 8.69
N MET A 194 20.49 -4.76 8.10
CA MET A 194 20.79 -3.46 8.71
C MET A 194 20.11 -3.34 10.09
N LEU A 195 18.84 -3.68 10.20
CA LEU A 195 18.12 -3.64 11.47
C LEU A 195 18.72 -4.61 12.50
N GLY A 196 19.03 -5.86 12.10
CA GLY A 196 19.62 -6.85 12.98
C GLY A 196 20.96 -6.43 13.52
N SER A 197 21.86 -5.95 12.65
CA SER A 197 23.19 -5.42 13.04
C SER A 197 23.07 -4.22 13.97
N PHE A 198 22.13 -3.34 13.70
CA PHE A 198 21.84 -2.17 14.51
C PHE A 198 21.37 -2.55 15.93
N GLN A 199 20.43 -3.45 16.07
CA GLN A 199 19.95 -3.89 17.38
C GLN A 199 21.03 -4.61 18.17
N TYR A 200 21.83 -5.45 17.51
CA TYR A 200 22.96 -6.12 18.16
C TYR A 200 24.04 -5.14 18.62
N PHE A 201 24.33 -4.09 17.83
CA PHE A 201 25.29 -3.05 18.22
C PHE A 201 24.87 -2.36 19.54
N PHE A 202 23.59 -1.99 19.69
CA PHE A 202 23.09 -1.42 20.95
C PHE A 202 23.07 -2.46 22.09
N TYR A 203 22.86 -3.73 21.79
CA TYR A 203 22.97 -4.81 22.77
C TYR A 203 24.38 -4.89 23.35
N THR A 204 25.43 -4.87 22.52
CA THR A 204 26.85 -4.92 23.00
C THR A 204 27.25 -3.72 23.83
N LYS A 205 26.54 -2.60 23.70
CA LYS A 205 26.76 -1.40 24.52
C LYS A 205 25.92 -1.38 25.81
N GLY A 206 25.13 -2.42 26.08
CA GLY A 206 24.21 -2.47 27.23
C GLY A 206 23.01 -1.54 27.13
N LEU A 207 22.72 -1.03 25.93
CA LEU A 207 21.70 0.00 25.67
C LEU A 207 20.49 -0.53 24.90
N LEU A 208 20.32 -1.86 24.76
CA LEU A 208 19.25 -2.45 23.96
C LEU A 208 17.84 -1.97 24.40
N MET A 209 17.56 -2.03 25.71
CA MET A 209 16.24 -1.63 26.21
C MET A 209 15.98 -0.13 25.99
N GLN A 210 16.96 0.71 26.28
CA GLN A 210 16.84 2.16 26.09
C GLN A 210 16.64 2.51 24.61
N SER A 211 17.44 1.90 23.72
CA SER A 211 17.30 2.11 22.28
C SER A 211 15.97 1.60 21.76
N ALA A 212 15.52 0.42 22.19
CA ALA A 212 14.26 -0.16 21.78
C ALA A 212 13.07 0.73 22.17
N LEU A 213 13.00 1.20 23.42
CA LEU A 213 11.91 2.06 23.88
C LEU A 213 11.83 3.40 23.17
N VAL A 214 12.94 3.90 22.61
CA VAL A 214 12.99 5.15 21.86
C VAL A 214 12.72 4.91 20.38
N ILE A 215 13.41 3.96 19.78
CA ILE A 215 13.39 3.74 18.33
C ILE A 215 12.11 3.07 17.87
N TRP A 216 11.58 2.10 18.60
CA TRP A 216 10.38 1.39 18.21
C TRP A 216 9.08 2.23 18.34
N ILE A 217 9.13 3.43 18.94
CA ILE A 217 8.01 4.37 18.94
C ILE A 217 7.56 4.66 17.49
N HIS A 218 8.49 4.97 16.60
CA HIS A 218 8.25 5.19 15.18
C HIS A 218 8.56 3.95 14.33
N GLY A 219 9.61 3.22 14.67
CA GLY A 219 10.11 2.05 13.95
C GLY A 219 9.08 0.94 13.81
N THR A 220 8.15 0.79 14.75
CA THR A 220 7.03 -0.17 14.63
C THR A 220 6.18 0.10 13.40
N LEU A 221 5.82 1.36 13.12
CA LEU A 221 5.06 1.74 11.93
C LEU A 221 5.92 1.64 10.67
N GLU A 222 7.14 2.14 10.73
CA GLU A 222 8.06 2.27 9.60
C GLU A 222 8.50 0.92 9.05
N ILE A 223 9.00 0.04 9.90
CA ILE A 223 9.44 -1.30 9.52
C ILE A 223 8.28 -2.15 9.03
N SER A 224 7.13 -2.08 9.72
CA SER A 224 5.92 -2.76 9.25
C SER A 224 5.49 -2.26 7.87
N ALA A 225 5.56 -0.95 7.62
CA ALA A 225 5.21 -0.37 6.33
C ALA A 225 6.20 -0.78 5.23
N ILE A 226 7.50 -0.90 5.52
CA ILE A 226 8.51 -1.43 4.56
C ILE A 226 8.21 -2.89 4.22
N ILE A 227 7.86 -3.71 5.19
CA ILE A 227 7.46 -5.11 4.99
C ILE A 227 6.21 -5.19 4.11
N ILE A 228 5.21 -4.36 4.36
CA ILE A 228 3.97 -4.30 3.56
C ILE A 228 4.27 -3.79 2.13
N ALA A 229 5.18 -2.83 1.97
CA ALA A 229 5.65 -2.37 0.66
C ALA A 229 6.38 -3.49 -0.11
N GLY A 230 7.14 -4.33 0.60
CA GLY A 230 7.72 -5.55 0.03
C GLY A 230 6.65 -6.52 -0.48
N ALA A 231 5.55 -6.69 0.23
CA ALA A 231 4.42 -7.49 -0.26
C ALA A 231 3.84 -6.94 -1.56
N ALA A 232 3.77 -5.61 -1.71
CA ALA A 232 3.36 -4.97 -2.97
C ALA A 232 4.34 -5.28 -4.12
N GLY A 233 5.65 -5.28 -3.85
CA GLY A 233 6.68 -5.65 -4.82
C GLY A 233 6.60 -7.13 -5.21
N PHE A 234 6.41 -8.03 -4.26
CA PHE A 234 6.17 -9.45 -4.54
C PHE A 234 4.88 -9.69 -5.31
N ALA A 235 3.80 -8.94 -5.04
CA ALA A 235 2.56 -9.02 -5.79
C ALA A 235 2.76 -8.65 -7.26
N MET A 236 3.53 -7.60 -7.54
CA MET A 236 3.88 -7.18 -8.89
C MET A 236 4.78 -8.20 -9.58
N GLY A 237 5.85 -8.67 -8.94
CA GLY A 237 6.78 -9.66 -9.50
C GLY A 237 6.10 -11.00 -9.78
N ASN A 238 5.25 -11.47 -8.87
CA ASN A 238 4.44 -12.67 -9.07
C ASN A 238 3.51 -12.56 -10.28
N SER A 239 2.96 -11.39 -10.57
CA SER A 239 2.10 -11.20 -11.73
C SER A 239 2.83 -11.36 -13.06
N ILE A 240 4.16 -11.16 -13.08
CA ILE A 240 5.01 -11.40 -14.25
C ILE A 240 5.36 -12.88 -14.37
N LEU A 241 5.73 -13.52 -13.24
CA LEU A 241 6.17 -14.91 -13.19
C LEU A 241 5.02 -15.89 -13.42
N PHE A 242 3.86 -15.59 -12.83
CA PHE A 242 2.69 -16.46 -12.82
C PHE A 242 1.45 -15.73 -13.36
N PRO A 243 1.41 -15.41 -14.67
CA PRO A 243 0.34 -14.58 -15.26
C PRO A 243 -1.02 -15.28 -15.32
N GLY A 244 -1.11 -16.59 -15.04
CA GLY A 244 -2.32 -17.37 -15.18
C GLY A 244 -2.79 -17.45 -16.64
N THR A 245 -4.05 -17.13 -16.86
CA THR A 245 -4.67 -17.12 -18.21
C THR A 245 -4.49 -15.81 -18.97
N TYR A 246 -3.91 -14.79 -18.34
CA TYR A 246 -3.72 -13.47 -18.95
C TYR A 246 -2.39 -13.38 -19.72
N PRO A 247 -2.31 -12.57 -20.78
CA PRO A 247 -1.03 -12.18 -21.37
C PRO A 247 -0.14 -11.51 -20.31
N ARG A 248 1.17 -11.78 -20.34
CA ARG A 248 2.12 -11.28 -19.31
C ARG A 248 2.04 -9.77 -19.09
N GLY A 249 1.90 -8.98 -20.17
CA GLY A 249 1.76 -7.52 -20.05
C GLY A 249 0.48 -7.09 -19.32
N ALA A 250 -0.66 -7.73 -19.60
CA ALA A 250 -1.92 -7.45 -18.92
C ALA A 250 -1.86 -7.85 -17.42
N SER A 251 -1.29 -9.02 -17.12
CA SER A 251 -1.07 -9.49 -15.76
C SER A 251 -0.16 -8.54 -14.98
N PHE A 252 0.94 -8.10 -15.58
CA PHE A 252 1.84 -7.09 -14.99
C PHE A 252 1.11 -5.79 -14.63
N ILE A 253 0.33 -5.24 -15.57
CA ILE A 253 -0.43 -4.01 -15.33
C ILE A 253 -1.41 -4.18 -14.16
N MET A 254 -2.07 -5.34 -14.07
CA MET A 254 -2.97 -5.64 -12.95
C MET A 254 -2.22 -5.74 -11.62
N GLY A 255 -1.09 -6.44 -11.59
CA GLY A 255 -0.23 -6.56 -10.41
C GLY A 255 0.33 -5.21 -9.96
N ALA A 256 0.83 -4.41 -10.90
CA ALA A 256 1.35 -3.06 -10.63
C ALA A 256 0.26 -2.14 -10.06
N LYS A 257 -0.96 -2.15 -10.63
CA LYS A 257 -2.10 -1.38 -10.09
C LYS A 257 -2.46 -1.78 -8.66
N LYS A 258 -2.43 -3.08 -8.33
CA LYS A 258 -2.67 -3.56 -6.96
C LYS A 258 -1.55 -3.12 -6.02
N GLY A 259 -0.29 -3.26 -6.45
CA GLY A 259 0.87 -2.83 -5.67
C GLY A 259 0.86 -1.31 -5.39
N ILE A 260 0.55 -0.48 -6.38
CA ILE A 260 0.40 0.98 -6.20
C ILE A 260 -0.68 1.29 -5.15
N LYS A 261 -1.81 0.58 -5.13
CA LYS A 261 -2.84 0.78 -4.11
C LYS A 261 -2.29 0.51 -2.70
N ILE A 262 -1.47 -0.53 -2.53
CA ILE A 262 -0.82 -0.82 -1.24
C ILE A 262 0.11 0.35 -0.86
N ILE A 263 0.98 0.80 -1.77
CA ILE A 263 1.92 1.91 -1.49
C ILE A 263 1.19 3.21 -1.14
N VAL A 264 0.15 3.57 -1.89
CA VAL A 264 -0.70 4.73 -1.56
C VAL A 264 -1.35 4.57 -0.19
N GLY A 265 -1.75 3.33 0.13
CA GLY A 265 -2.28 2.95 1.42
C GLY A 265 -1.31 3.15 2.60
N LEU A 266 -0.02 3.07 2.36
CA LEU A 266 1.01 3.25 3.38
C LEU A 266 1.39 4.72 3.65
N ILE A 267 1.02 5.65 2.77
CA ILE A 267 1.40 7.07 2.93
C ILE A 267 1.01 7.63 4.30
N PRO A 268 -0.24 7.47 4.81
CA PRO A 268 -0.59 7.95 6.15
C PRO A 268 0.20 7.28 7.26
N VAL A 269 0.58 6.01 7.09
CA VAL A 269 1.41 5.28 8.08
C VAL A 269 2.79 5.92 8.17
N PHE A 270 3.42 6.25 7.03
CA PHE A 270 4.71 6.95 7.01
C PHE A 270 4.63 8.38 7.55
N ILE A 271 3.53 9.09 7.29
CA ILE A 271 3.30 10.42 7.89
C ILE A 271 3.23 10.30 9.41
N CYS A 272 2.49 9.33 9.93
CA CYS A 272 2.42 9.08 11.38
C CYS A 272 3.78 8.66 11.95
N ALA A 273 4.52 7.77 11.28
CA ALA A 273 5.86 7.35 11.71
C ALA A 273 6.82 8.54 11.76
N GLY A 274 6.91 9.34 10.69
CA GLY A 274 7.76 10.54 10.65
C GLY A 274 7.38 11.57 11.70
N PHE A 275 6.08 11.74 11.99
CA PHE A 275 5.63 12.58 13.10
C PHE A 275 6.12 12.05 14.44
N LEU A 276 5.94 10.75 14.72
CA LEU A 276 6.42 10.16 15.96
C LEU A 276 7.94 10.30 16.10
N GLU A 277 8.69 10.08 15.03
CA GLU A 277 10.14 10.20 15.05
C GLU A 277 10.60 11.63 15.32
N SER A 278 10.04 12.61 14.63
CA SER A 278 10.51 14.00 14.69
C SER A 278 10.04 14.75 15.93
N PHE A 279 8.85 14.42 16.45
CA PHE A 279 8.23 15.17 17.54
C PHE A 279 8.19 14.39 18.86
N VAL A 280 8.03 13.06 18.83
CA VAL A 280 7.85 12.26 20.05
C VAL A 280 9.14 11.58 20.48
N THR A 281 9.89 10.97 19.58
CA THR A 281 11.13 10.22 19.86
C THR A 281 12.23 11.11 20.47
N ARG A 282 12.17 12.43 20.27
CA ARG A 282 13.10 13.40 20.89
C ARG A 282 13.02 13.43 22.41
N TYR A 283 11.88 13.08 22.98
CA TYR A 283 11.69 13.01 24.43
C TYR A 283 12.23 11.68 24.97
N THR A 284 13.56 11.55 24.99
CA THR A 284 14.28 10.32 25.36
C THR A 284 14.07 9.90 26.84
N GLN A 285 13.50 10.78 27.66
CA GLN A 285 13.15 10.51 29.07
C GLN A 285 11.66 10.21 29.27
N MET A 286 10.97 9.79 28.20
CA MET A 286 9.55 9.45 28.28
C MET A 286 9.34 8.26 29.24
N PRO A 287 8.27 8.26 30.04
CA PRO A 287 7.93 7.12 30.91
C PRO A 287 7.77 5.84 30.09
N ILE A 288 8.31 4.74 30.58
CA ILE A 288 8.32 3.41 29.88
C ILE A 288 6.91 2.99 29.47
N TRP A 289 5.93 3.19 30.33
CA TRP A 289 4.52 2.81 30.04
C TRP A 289 3.96 3.59 28.84
N LEU A 290 4.38 4.83 28.63
CA LEU A 290 3.90 5.65 27.50
C LEU A 290 4.56 5.18 26.19
N SER A 291 5.89 4.95 26.19
CA SER A 291 6.61 4.39 25.04
C SER A 291 6.02 3.03 24.63
N LEU A 292 5.82 2.12 25.59
CA LEU A 292 5.19 0.82 25.33
C LEU A 292 3.76 0.96 24.84
N GLY A 293 2.99 1.88 25.38
CA GLY A 293 1.61 2.17 24.94
C GLY A 293 1.56 2.56 23.47
N ILE A 294 2.46 3.44 23.00
CA ILE A 294 2.54 3.86 21.60
C ILE A 294 2.97 2.69 20.72
N ILE A 295 4.01 1.94 21.10
CA ILE A 295 4.53 0.78 20.36
C ILE A 295 3.43 -0.28 20.19
N ILE A 296 2.77 -0.66 21.27
CA ILE A 296 1.72 -1.68 21.27
C ILE A 296 0.52 -1.22 20.43
N THR A 297 0.09 0.02 20.58
CA THR A 297 -1.04 0.57 19.80
C THR A 297 -0.73 0.60 18.31
N SER A 298 0.48 1.03 17.94
CA SER A 298 0.96 1.03 16.55
C SER A 298 0.99 -0.39 15.97
N PHE A 299 1.52 -1.34 16.71
CA PHE A 299 1.59 -2.74 16.30
C PHE A 299 0.20 -3.38 16.15
N LEU A 300 -0.71 -3.15 17.11
CA LEU A 300 -2.08 -3.62 17.04
C LEU A 300 -2.85 -3.01 15.86
N PHE A 301 -2.66 -1.71 15.60
CA PHE A 301 -3.25 -1.04 14.45
C PHE A 301 -2.80 -1.68 13.13
N ILE A 302 -1.50 -1.86 12.92
CA ILE A 302 -0.96 -2.48 11.70
C ILE A 302 -1.46 -3.92 11.54
N SER A 303 -1.37 -4.71 12.59
CA SER A 303 -1.81 -6.11 12.57
C SER A 303 -3.32 -6.22 12.30
N TRP A 304 -4.11 -5.38 12.96
CA TRP A 304 -5.55 -5.36 12.74
C TRP A 304 -5.91 -4.92 11.32
N TYR A 305 -5.38 -3.79 10.86
CA TYR A 305 -5.82 -3.18 9.60
C TYR A 305 -5.31 -3.93 8.36
N PHE A 306 -4.07 -4.39 8.36
CA PHE A 306 -3.46 -5.03 7.18
C PHE A 306 -3.58 -6.56 7.17
N VAL A 307 -3.84 -7.18 8.32
CA VAL A 307 -3.93 -8.65 8.43
C VAL A 307 -5.36 -9.10 8.78
N VAL A 308 -5.93 -8.61 9.90
CA VAL A 308 -7.20 -9.13 10.42
C VAL A 308 -8.42 -8.56 9.68
N TYR A 309 -8.49 -7.25 9.53
CA TYR A 309 -9.62 -6.55 8.93
C TYR A 309 -9.94 -6.99 7.48
N PRO A 310 -8.97 -7.27 6.60
CA PRO A 310 -9.20 -7.80 5.27
C PRO A 310 -10.02 -9.10 5.25
N PHE A 311 -9.88 -9.95 6.26
CA PHE A 311 -10.65 -11.20 6.39
C PHE A 311 -11.96 -11.02 7.17
N ALA A 312 -11.95 -10.28 8.27
CA ALA A 312 -13.11 -10.05 9.10
C ALA A 312 -14.29 -9.46 8.33
N ARG A 313 -13.99 -8.61 7.34
CA ARG A 313 -14.97 -7.99 6.48
C ARG A 313 -15.75 -8.98 5.59
N HIS A 314 -15.12 -10.06 5.16
CA HIS A 314 -15.72 -11.04 4.24
C HIS A 314 -16.30 -12.28 4.94
N SER A 315 -16.07 -12.44 6.23
CA SER A 315 -16.49 -13.64 6.96
C SER A 315 -16.86 -13.32 8.41
N LEU A 316 -18.08 -12.92 8.63
CA LEU A 316 -18.65 -12.86 9.98
C LEU A 316 -18.77 -14.25 10.67
N SER A 317 -18.55 -15.37 9.95
CA SER A 317 -18.82 -16.71 10.51
C SER A 317 -17.65 -17.70 10.55
N LYS A 318 -16.46 -17.42 10.01
CA LYS A 318 -15.37 -18.43 9.93
C LYS A 318 -14.01 -18.03 10.52
N ASN A 319 -13.80 -16.84 11.08
CA ASN A 319 -12.44 -16.32 11.31
C ASN A 319 -11.97 -16.13 12.75
N ILE A 320 -12.58 -16.77 13.74
CA ILE A 320 -12.03 -16.82 15.12
C ILE A 320 -10.64 -17.50 15.10
N ARG A 321 -10.39 -18.46 14.21
CA ARG A 321 -9.09 -19.16 14.11
C ARG A 321 -7.95 -18.28 13.59
N GLY A 322 -8.20 -17.40 12.61
CA GLY A 322 -7.17 -16.47 12.09
C GLY A 322 -6.82 -15.38 13.12
N MET A 323 -7.80 -14.85 13.84
CA MET A 323 -7.56 -13.90 14.94
C MET A 323 -6.74 -14.54 16.07
N ALA A 324 -7.06 -15.78 16.44
CA ALA A 324 -6.31 -16.51 17.46
C ALA A 324 -4.85 -16.74 17.05
N LEU A 325 -4.58 -17.07 15.78
CA LEU A 325 -3.22 -17.28 15.28
C LEU A 325 -2.39 -15.99 15.34
N VAL A 326 -2.96 -14.86 14.89
CA VAL A 326 -2.27 -13.55 14.96
C VAL A 326 -2.02 -13.16 16.42
N LEU A 327 -3.01 -13.34 17.30
CA LEU A 327 -2.86 -13.05 18.74
C LEU A 327 -1.82 -13.94 19.40
N VAL A 328 -1.75 -15.22 19.04
CA VAL A 328 -0.73 -16.16 19.54
C VAL A 328 0.65 -15.80 19.03
N LEU A 329 0.81 -15.46 17.73
CA LEU A 329 2.09 -15.05 17.18
C LEU A 329 2.59 -13.73 17.78
N THR A 330 1.68 -12.78 18.02
CA THR A 330 2.01 -11.49 18.66
C THR A 330 2.39 -11.66 20.13
N LEU A 331 1.65 -12.47 20.89
CA LEU A 331 1.97 -12.79 22.26
C LEU A 331 3.29 -13.56 22.39
N SER A 332 3.55 -14.50 21.46
CA SER A 332 4.81 -15.26 21.41
C SER A 332 6.00 -14.37 21.14
N LEU A 333 5.85 -13.38 20.24
CA LEU A 333 6.92 -12.42 19.93
C LEU A 333 7.21 -11.50 21.13
N ILE A 334 6.15 -11.01 21.79
CA ILE A 334 6.25 -10.18 22.99
C ILE A 334 6.90 -10.98 24.14
N LEU A 335 6.50 -12.24 24.36
CA LEU A 335 7.08 -13.12 25.37
C LEU A 335 8.53 -13.48 25.07
N LEU A 336 8.89 -13.65 23.78
CA LEU A 336 10.26 -13.87 23.36
C LEU A 336 11.14 -12.64 23.64
N LEU A 337 10.63 -11.45 23.31
CA LEU A 337 11.33 -10.18 23.61
C LEU A 337 11.47 -9.97 25.12
N LEU A 338 10.45 -10.25 25.91
CA LEU A 338 10.50 -10.16 27.39
C LEU A 338 11.47 -11.18 27.99
N LYS A 339 11.57 -12.40 27.43
CA LYS A 339 12.49 -13.44 27.89
C LYS A 339 13.96 -13.13 27.58
N ILE A 340 14.22 -12.46 26.44
CA ILE A 340 15.57 -11.98 26.08
C ILE A 340 16.02 -10.83 27.00
N THR A 341 15.08 -10.08 27.56
CA THR A 341 15.39 -8.93 28.45
C THR A 341 15.48 -9.30 29.92
N SER A 342 15.13 -10.54 30.30
CA SER A 342 15.18 -11.04 31.71
C SER A 342 16.45 -11.84 32.02
N HIS A 343 17.34 -12.00 31.09
CA HIS A 343 18.69 -12.54 31.21
C HIS A 343 19.75 -11.50 30.81
#